data_fc78465c7b9f11b250c7f0548c090d4b
#
_entry.id   fc78465c7b9f11b250c7f0548c090d4b
#
_cell.length_a   1.000
_cell.length_b   1.000
_cell.length_c   1.000
_cell.angle_alpha   90.00
_cell.angle_beta   90.00
_cell.angle_gamma   90.00
#
_symmetry.space_group_name_H-M   'P 1'
#
loop_
_entity.id
_entity.type
_entity.pdbx_description
1 polymer ?
#
loop_
_entity_poly.entity_id
_entity_poly.type
_entity_poly.pdbx_seq_one_letter_code
_entity_poly.pdbx_strand_id
1 'polypeptide(L)'
;NRQKVGLIAALAAESDLYIFDEPTSGLDPLMEAIFQEEVEKIKQAGKSILLSSHILSEVERLADKVAIIRQGEIVETGTLDELRHLTRSTVTLATEGDMTEMANVNGVFDFNQKDNQATFSVDNQHLDDILLKASKLGVKKFESAPPTLEDLFMRHYEG
;
A
#
# COMPACT_ATOMS: atom_id res chain seq x y z
N ASN A 1 19.76 -4.91 -23.89
CA ASN A 1 18.40 -4.71 -23.40
C ASN A 1 18.01 -3.25 -23.69
N ARG A 2 17.05 -3.03 -24.60
CA ARG A 2 16.66 -1.69 -25.07
C ARG A 2 16.15 -0.81 -23.91
N GLN A 3 15.44 -1.39 -22.97
CA GLN A 3 14.88 -0.67 -21.82
C GLN A 3 15.97 -0.10 -20.92
N LYS A 4 17.01 -0.88 -20.59
CA LYS A 4 18.15 -0.40 -19.79
C LYS A 4 18.85 0.81 -20.47
N VAL A 5 19.01 0.77 -21.79
CA VAL A 5 19.61 1.87 -22.55
C VAL A 5 18.70 3.10 -22.51
N GLY A 6 17.38 2.93 -22.66
CA GLY A 6 16.40 4.02 -22.55
C GLY A 6 16.40 4.68 -21.19
N LEU A 7 16.44 3.90 -20.12
CA LEU A 7 16.52 4.40 -18.74
C LEU A 7 17.81 5.19 -18.49
N ILE A 8 18.97 4.64 -18.91
CA ILE A 8 20.26 5.34 -18.77
C ILE A 8 20.23 6.68 -19.52
N ALA A 9 19.70 6.69 -20.74
CA ALA A 9 19.59 7.92 -21.53
C ALA A 9 18.67 8.96 -20.87
N ALA A 10 17.53 8.53 -20.32
CA ALA A 10 16.60 9.42 -19.62
C ALA A 10 17.20 9.97 -18.33
N LEU A 11 17.87 9.11 -17.53
CA LEU A 11 18.51 9.52 -16.27
C LEU A 11 19.76 10.40 -16.48
N ALA A 12 20.45 10.24 -17.61
CA ALA A 12 21.60 11.09 -17.96
C ALA A 12 21.18 12.50 -18.43
N ALA A 13 19.91 12.72 -18.75
CA ALA A 13 19.41 14.02 -19.16
C ALA A 13 19.14 14.88 -17.92
N GLU A 14 19.67 16.09 -17.88
CA GLU A 14 19.31 17.10 -16.87
C GLU A 14 17.95 17.71 -17.24
N SER A 15 16.87 17.21 -16.63
CA SER A 15 15.51 17.63 -16.90
C SER A 15 14.81 18.10 -15.63
N ASP A 16 13.81 18.96 -15.75
CA ASP A 16 12.95 19.36 -14.63
C ASP A 16 11.77 18.38 -14.44
N LEU A 17 11.43 17.66 -15.50
CA LEU A 17 10.38 16.62 -15.49
C LEU A 17 10.88 15.36 -16.17
N TYR A 18 10.73 14.25 -15.47
CA TYR A 18 10.98 12.90 -15.98
C TYR A 18 9.65 12.15 -16.14
N ILE A 19 9.48 11.45 -17.25
CA ILE A 19 8.29 10.63 -17.51
C ILE A 19 8.76 9.21 -17.76
N PHE A 20 8.34 8.28 -16.90
CA PHE A 20 8.67 6.87 -16.98
C PHE A 20 7.40 6.05 -17.13
N ASP A 21 7.35 5.24 -18.18
CA ASP A 21 6.27 4.28 -18.43
C ASP A 21 6.80 2.88 -18.17
N GLU A 22 6.26 2.22 -17.09
CA GLU A 22 6.66 0.89 -16.63
C GLU A 22 8.20 0.69 -16.59
N PRO A 23 8.97 1.57 -15.93
CA PRO A 23 10.43 1.63 -16.07
C PRO A 23 11.15 0.38 -15.57
N THR A 24 10.61 -0.31 -14.60
CA THR A 24 11.22 -1.51 -13.96
C THR A 24 10.81 -2.81 -14.61
N SER A 25 9.82 -2.78 -15.52
CA SER A 25 9.35 -3.97 -16.23
C SER A 25 10.51 -4.71 -16.93
N GLY A 26 10.74 -5.98 -16.53
CA GLY A 26 11.82 -6.82 -17.09
C GLY A 26 13.24 -6.44 -16.67
N LEU A 27 13.41 -5.62 -15.64
CA LEU A 27 14.69 -5.44 -14.96
C LEU A 27 14.94 -6.59 -13.97
N ASP A 28 16.21 -6.84 -13.70
CA ASP A 28 16.61 -7.69 -12.58
C ASP A 28 16.57 -6.89 -11.27
N PRO A 29 16.46 -7.56 -10.09
CA PRO A 29 16.31 -6.87 -8.81
C PRO A 29 17.43 -5.86 -8.48
N LEU A 30 18.65 -6.09 -8.96
CA LEU A 30 19.75 -5.16 -8.75
C LEU A 30 19.53 -3.86 -9.54
N MET A 31 19.08 -3.98 -10.78
CA MET A 31 18.78 -2.82 -11.64
C MET A 31 17.56 -2.06 -11.16
N GLU A 32 16.55 -2.75 -10.60
CA GLU A 32 15.42 -2.11 -9.94
C GLU A 32 15.87 -1.26 -8.75
N ALA A 33 16.73 -1.81 -7.88
CA ALA A 33 17.27 -1.08 -6.75
C ALA A 33 18.06 0.18 -7.18
N ILE A 34 18.91 0.06 -8.21
CA ILE A 34 19.66 1.20 -8.76
C ILE A 34 18.69 2.26 -9.32
N PHE A 35 17.66 1.85 -10.05
CA PHE A 35 16.65 2.78 -10.57
C PHE A 35 15.95 3.53 -9.44
N GLN A 36 15.55 2.83 -8.38
CA GLN A 36 14.91 3.42 -7.22
C GLN A 36 15.81 4.46 -6.51
N GLU A 37 17.11 4.17 -6.38
CA GLU A 37 18.08 5.11 -5.83
C GLU A 37 18.22 6.37 -6.70
N GLU A 38 18.22 6.23 -8.03
CA GLU A 38 18.29 7.38 -8.95
C GLU A 38 17.00 8.21 -8.90
N VAL A 39 15.83 7.59 -8.84
CA VAL A 39 14.55 8.29 -8.63
C VAL A 39 14.60 9.13 -7.35
N GLU A 40 15.10 8.56 -6.26
CA GLU A 40 15.19 9.28 -4.98
C GLU A 40 16.15 10.49 -5.07
N LYS A 41 17.29 10.36 -5.76
CA LYS A 41 18.21 11.48 -6.01
C LYS A 41 17.56 12.60 -6.82
N ILE A 42 16.78 12.24 -7.85
CA ILE A 42 16.03 13.21 -8.67
C ILE A 42 15.01 13.96 -7.83
N LYS A 43 14.27 13.25 -6.96
CA LYS A 43 13.32 13.86 -6.01
C LYS A 43 14.02 14.82 -5.06
N GLN A 44 15.13 14.41 -4.46
CA GLN A 44 15.93 15.24 -3.55
C GLN A 44 16.50 16.49 -4.24
N ALA A 45 16.76 16.43 -5.54
CA ALA A 45 17.14 17.58 -6.35
C ALA A 45 15.96 18.52 -6.69
N GLY A 46 14.74 18.23 -6.19
CA GLY A 46 13.53 19.04 -6.39
C GLY A 46 12.93 18.93 -7.79
N LYS A 47 13.25 17.86 -8.52
CA LYS A 47 12.70 17.59 -9.85
C LYS A 47 11.39 16.83 -9.76
N SER A 48 10.58 16.88 -10.81
CA SER A 48 9.30 16.19 -10.90
C SER A 48 9.44 14.89 -11.68
N ILE A 49 8.74 13.85 -11.20
CA ILE A 49 8.70 12.54 -11.87
C ILE A 49 7.24 12.12 -12.03
N LEU A 50 6.85 11.76 -13.25
CA LEU A 50 5.62 11.04 -13.55
C LEU A 50 5.98 9.60 -13.89
N LEU A 51 5.48 8.64 -13.12
CA LEU A 51 5.80 7.23 -13.28
C LEU A 51 4.51 6.42 -13.40
N SER A 52 4.41 5.57 -14.41
CA SER A 52 3.39 4.52 -14.46
C SER A 52 3.98 3.20 -13.96
N SER A 53 3.21 2.46 -13.17
CA SER A 53 3.57 1.10 -12.76
C SER A 53 2.31 0.30 -12.42
N HIS A 54 2.35 -1.01 -12.66
CA HIS A 54 1.36 -1.97 -12.18
C HIS A 54 1.86 -2.71 -10.91
N ILE A 55 3.07 -2.41 -10.47
CA ILE A 55 3.69 -2.99 -9.27
C ILE A 55 3.40 -2.06 -8.09
N LEU A 56 2.37 -2.38 -7.31
CA LEU A 56 1.86 -1.50 -6.25
C LEU A 56 2.90 -1.23 -5.14
N SER A 57 3.72 -2.21 -4.79
CA SER A 57 4.82 -2.04 -3.82
C SER A 57 5.91 -1.07 -4.30
N GLU A 58 6.13 -0.98 -5.61
CA GLU A 58 7.03 0.03 -6.19
C GLU A 58 6.42 1.43 -6.06
N VAL A 59 5.14 1.57 -6.38
CA VAL A 59 4.41 2.84 -6.25
C VAL A 59 4.41 3.31 -4.79
N GLU A 60 4.13 2.41 -3.82
CA GLU A 60 4.19 2.72 -2.39
C GLU A 60 5.55 3.24 -1.94
N ARG A 61 6.61 2.76 -2.55
CA ARG A 61 7.98 3.13 -2.20
C ARG A 61 8.42 4.46 -2.83
N LEU A 62 8.02 4.72 -4.08
CA LEU A 62 8.55 5.81 -4.88
C LEU A 62 7.65 7.04 -4.96
N ALA A 63 6.33 6.87 -4.88
CA ALA A 63 5.38 7.94 -5.14
C ALA A 63 5.06 8.77 -3.90
N ASP A 64 5.03 10.09 -4.04
CA ASP A 64 4.47 11.02 -3.04
C ASP A 64 2.96 11.17 -3.21
N LYS A 65 2.48 11.08 -4.47
CA LYS A 65 1.07 11.10 -4.85
C LYS A 65 0.78 10.02 -5.88
N VAL A 66 -0.40 9.45 -5.79
CA VAL A 66 -0.88 8.38 -6.67
C VAL A 66 -2.17 8.81 -7.34
N ALA A 67 -2.34 8.41 -8.60
CA ALA A 67 -3.61 8.44 -9.30
C ALA A 67 -3.93 7.02 -9.80
N ILE A 68 -5.09 6.51 -9.43
CA ILE A 68 -5.59 5.20 -9.89
C ILE A 68 -6.45 5.44 -11.14
N ILE A 69 -6.08 4.76 -12.23
CA ILE A 69 -6.77 4.86 -13.51
C ILE A 69 -7.49 3.55 -13.79
N ARG A 70 -8.80 3.63 -14.10
CA ARG A 70 -9.61 2.50 -14.53
C ARG A 70 -10.42 2.89 -15.75
N GLN A 71 -10.40 2.07 -16.81
CA GLN A 71 -11.17 2.31 -18.06
C GLN A 71 -10.93 3.69 -18.69
N GLY A 72 -9.71 4.25 -18.49
CA GLY A 72 -9.35 5.56 -19.04
C GLY A 72 -9.76 6.76 -18.17
N GLU A 73 -10.35 6.53 -17.00
CA GLU A 73 -10.76 7.56 -16.06
C GLU A 73 -9.95 7.48 -14.78
N ILE A 74 -9.64 8.63 -14.18
CA ILE A 74 -9.05 8.70 -12.85
C ILE A 74 -10.16 8.44 -11.83
N VAL A 75 -10.06 7.31 -11.11
CA VAL A 75 -11.05 6.90 -10.11
C VAL A 75 -10.68 7.34 -8.71
N GLU A 76 -9.39 7.53 -8.43
CA GLU A 76 -8.90 7.98 -7.12
C GLU A 76 -7.57 8.73 -7.30
N THR A 77 -7.32 9.74 -6.46
CA THR A 77 -6.05 10.47 -6.44
C THR A 77 -5.76 11.03 -5.04
N GLY A 78 -4.52 11.00 -4.62
CA GLY A 78 -4.09 11.53 -3.33
C GLY A 78 -2.69 11.09 -2.95
N THR A 79 -2.23 11.51 -1.77
CA THR A 79 -1.05 10.92 -1.13
C THR A 79 -1.37 9.50 -0.67
N LEU A 80 -0.34 8.69 -0.43
CA LEU A 80 -0.53 7.33 0.11
C LEU A 80 -1.29 7.35 1.44
N ASP A 81 -1.01 8.33 2.31
CA ASP A 81 -1.68 8.46 3.59
C ASP A 81 -3.16 8.83 3.43
N GLU A 82 -3.48 9.80 2.56
CA GLU A 82 -4.87 10.14 2.25
C GLU A 82 -5.64 8.94 1.73
N LEU A 83 -5.05 8.18 0.80
CA LEU A 83 -5.67 7.00 0.22
C LEU A 83 -5.84 5.87 1.25
N ARG A 84 -4.86 5.66 2.13
CA ARG A 84 -4.93 4.68 3.23
C ARG A 84 -6.02 4.99 4.26
N HIS A 85 -6.31 6.29 4.50
CA HIS A 85 -7.40 6.67 5.39
C HIS A 85 -8.80 6.30 4.86
N LEU A 86 -8.92 6.09 3.55
CA LEU A 86 -10.17 5.64 2.91
C LEU A 86 -10.40 4.12 3.03
N THR A 87 -9.44 3.38 3.58
CA THR A 87 -9.46 1.92 3.69
C THR A 87 -9.30 1.46 5.12
N ARG A 88 -9.63 0.19 5.34
CA ARG A 88 -9.57 -0.47 6.63
C ARG A 88 -8.19 -1.03 6.90
N SER A 89 -7.74 -0.94 8.14
CA SER A 89 -6.53 -1.65 8.58
C SER A 89 -6.81 -3.13 8.74
N THR A 90 -5.84 -3.97 8.41
CA THR A 90 -5.90 -5.41 8.69
C THR A 90 -5.32 -5.67 10.07
N VAL A 91 -6.09 -6.32 10.95
CA VAL A 91 -5.68 -6.71 12.29
C VAL A 91 -5.51 -8.21 12.38
N THR A 92 -4.36 -8.64 12.91
CA THR A 92 -4.13 -10.03 13.34
C THR A 92 -4.07 -10.06 14.86
N LEU A 93 -5.01 -10.78 15.47
CA LEU A 93 -5.19 -10.90 16.91
C LEU A 93 -5.05 -12.35 17.34
N ALA A 94 -4.24 -12.61 18.37
CA ALA A 94 -4.24 -13.89 19.07
C ALA A 94 -4.49 -13.67 20.58
N THR A 95 -5.37 -14.46 21.17
CA THR A 95 -5.77 -14.32 22.58
C THR A 95 -5.80 -15.66 23.30
N GLU A 96 -5.91 -15.62 24.64
CA GLU A 96 -6.19 -16.81 25.44
C GLU A 96 -7.68 -17.18 25.46
N GLY A 97 -8.53 -16.16 25.42
CA GLY A 97 -9.99 -16.30 25.42
C GLY A 97 -10.58 -16.46 24.03
N ASP A 98 -11.87 -16.76 24.00
CA ASP A 98 -12.66 -16.88 22.77
C ASP A 98 -12.85 -15.49 22.11
N MET A 99 -12.57 -15.42 20.82
CA MET A 99 -12.67 -14.20 20.02
C MET A 99 -13.96 -14.11 19.19
N THR A 100 -14.87 -15.06 19.30
CA THR A 100 -16.10 -15.12 18.48
C THR A 100 -16.93 -13.84 18.57
N GLU A 101 -16.97 -13.20 19.75
CA GLU A 101 -17.67 -11.93 19.94
C GLU A 101 -17.00 -10.74 19.22
N MET A 102 -15.74 -10.86 18.82
CA MET A 102 -15.05 -9.82 18.08
C MET A 102 -15.67 -9.61 16.70
N ALA A 103 -16.23 -10.65 16.09
CA ALA A 103 -16.93 -10.55 14.81
C ALA A 103 -18.12 -9.58 14.82
N ASN A 104 -18.74 -9.36 16.00
CA ASN A 104 -19.90 -8.50 16.18
C ASN A 104 -19.54 -7.08 16.66
N VAL A 105 -18.25 -6.75 16.73
CA VAL A 105 -17.81 -5.42 17.15
C VAL A 105 -18.02 -4.45 15.99
N ASN A 106 -18.58 -3.28 16.30
CA ASN A 106 -18.76 -2.24 15.30
C ASN A 106 -17.40 -1.84 14.70
N GLY A 107 -17.35 -1.74 13.38
CA GLY A 107 -16.11 -1.44 12.65
C GLY A 107 -15.23 -2.66 12.35
N VAL A 108 -15.63 -3.89 12.71
CA VAL A 108 -14.98 -5.14 12.32
C VAL A 108 -15.65 -5.73 11.08
N PHE A 109 -14.84 -6.11 10.10
CA PHE A 109 -15.28 -6.70 8.83
C PHE A 109 -14.38 -7.88 8.48
N ASP A 110 -14.85 -8.78 7.63
CA ASP A 110 -14.08 -9.90 7.09
C ASP A 110 -13.44 -10.77 8.17
N PHE A 111 -14.14 -10.95 9.30
CA PHE A 111 -13.65 -11.69 10.44
C PHE A 111 -13.43 -13.16 10.10
N ASN A 112 -12.19 -13.60 10.21
CA ASN A 112 -11.80 -14.99 9.99
C ASN A 112 -10.98 -15.47 11.19
N GLN A 113 -11.50 -16.46 11.90
CA GLN A 113 -10.83 -17.07 13.04
C GLN A 113 -10.35 -18.48 12.68
N LYS A 114 -9.10 -18.75 13.00
CA LYS A 114 -8.52 -20.09 12.93
C LYS A 114 -7.79 -20.37 14.25
N ASP A 115 -8.26 -21.37 14.97
CA ASP A 115 -7.76 -21.70 16.30
C ASP A 115 -7.82 -20.47 17.25
N ASN A 116 -6.70 -20.12 17.88
CA ASN A 116 -6.57 -18.98 18.80
C ASN A 116 -6.09 -17.70 18.12
N GLN A 117 -6.20 -17.60 16.79
CA GLN A 117 -5.85 -16.42 16.01
C GLN A 117 -7.00 -16.01 15.13
N ALA A 118 -7.28 -14.70 15.09
CA ALA A 118 -8.23 -14.10 14.17
C ALA A 118 -7.55 -13.05 13.31
N THR A 119 -7.99 -12.94 12.05
CA THR A 119 -7.63 -11.87 11.13
C THR A 119 -8.92 -11.20 10.67
N PHE A 120 -8.94 -9.88 10.68
CA PHE A 120 -10.11 -9.09 10.32
C PHE A 120 -9.71 -7.70 9.88
N SER A 121 -10.60 -7.04 9.13
CA SER A 121 -10.44 -5.65 8.70
C SER A 121 -11.14 -4.71 9.69
N VAL A 122 -10.58 -3.54 9.92
CA VAL A 122 -11.07 -2.56 10.91
C VAL A 122 -11.11 -1.17 10.33
N ASP A 123 -12.22 -0.48 10.51
CA ASP A 123 -12.25 0.97 10.33
C ASP A 123 -11.38 1.66 11.39
N ASN A 124 -10.42 2.47 10.97
CA ASN A 124 -9.45 3.12 11.87
C ASN A 124 -10.09 3.91 13.01
N GLN A 125 -11.33 4.40 12.82
CA GLN A 125 -12.10 5.12 13.84
C GLN A 125 -12.55 4.22 15.01
N HIS A 126 -12.56 2.89 14.83
CA HIS A 126 -13.02 1.91 15.83
C HIS A 126 -11.87 1.10 16.44
N LEU A 127 -10.61 1.43 16.10
CA LEU A 127 -9.46 0.68 16.57
C LEU A 127 -9.34 0.67 18.11
N ASP A 128 -9.68 1.78 18.77
CA ASP A 128 -9.65 1.90 20.22
C ASP A 128 -10.64 0.94 20.90
N ASP A 129 -11.85 0.82 20.38
CA ASP A 129 -12.88 -0.10 20.91
C ASP A 129 -12.44 -1.55 20.79
N ILE A 130 -11.77 -1.87 19.68
CA ILE A 130 -11.23 -3.21 19.41
C ILE A 130 -10.10 -3.53 20.36
N LEU A 131 -9.17 -2.60 20.58
CA LEU A 131 -8.08 -2.76 21.54
C LEU A 131 -8.60 -2.95 22.96
N LEU A 132 -9.61 -2.18 23.38
CA LEU A 132 -10.25 -2.32 24.69
C LEU A 132 -10.93 -3.68 24.89
N LYS A 133 -11.59 -4.21 23.85
CA LYS A 133 -12.19 -5.56 23.92
C LYS A 133 -11.10 -6.64 23.90
N ALA A 134 -10.14 -6.54 23.01
CA ALA A 134 -9.03 -7.49 22.91
C ALA A 134 -8.27 -7.60 24.24
N SER A 135 -8.01 -6.48 24.91
CA SER A 135 -7.27 -6.47 26.20
C SER A 135 -7.91 -7.32 27.28
N LYS A 136 -9.24 -7.51 27.26
CA LYS A 136 -10.00 -8.34 28.21
C LYS A 136 -9.90 -9.84 27.90
N LEU A 137 -9.45 -10.21 26.71
CA LEU A 137 -9.36 -11.60 26.25
C LEU A 137 -7.98 -12.22 26.46
N GLY A 138 -7.04 -11.50 27.08
CA GLY A 138 -5.68 -12.00 27.28
C GLY A 138 -4.89 -12.05 25.98
N VAL A 139 -4.53 -10.87 25.46
CA VAL A 139 -3.81 -10.73 24.19
C VAL A 139 -2.43 -11.35 24.24
N LYS A 140 -2.15 -12.25 23.31
CA LYS A 140 -0.83 -12.85 23.05
C LYS A 140 -0.11 -12.20 21.87
N LYS A 141 -0.88 -11.78 20.87
CA LYS A 141 -0.38 -11.13 19.66
C LYS A 141 -1.41 -10.11 19.20
N PHE A 142 -0.96 -8.92 18.88
CA PHE A 142 -1.75 -7.89 18.20
C PHE A 142 -0.86 -7.24 17.15
N GLU A 143 -1.22 -7.36 15.90
CA GLU A 143 -0.58 -6.70 14.78
C GLU A 143 -1.65 -5.93 14.02
N SER A 144 -1.39 -4.67 13.75
CA SER A 144 -2.21 -3.84 12.87
C SER A 144 -1.34 -3.39 11.70
N ALA A 145 -1.73 -3.75 10.51
CA ALA A 145 -1.10 -3.30 9.28
C ALA A 145 -2.02 -2.28 8.60
N PRO A 146 -1.48 -1.13 8.17
CA PRO A 146 -2.24 -0.20 7.36
C PRO A 146 -2.63 -0.89 6.04
N PRO A 147 -3.71 -0.43 5.40
CA PRO A 147 -4.11 -0.97 4.10
C PRO A 147 -3.00 -0.72 3.07
N THR A 148 -2.85 -1.68 2.18
CA THR A 148 -1.93 -1.59 1.04
C THR A 148 -2.62 -0.90 -0.14
N LEU A 149 -1.85 -0.42 -1.13
CA LEU A 149 -2.43 0.03 -2.40
C LEU A 149 -3.18 -1.09 -3.12
N GLU A 150 -2.77 -2.36 -2.88
CA GLU A 150 -3.46 -3.52 -3.44
C GLU A 150 -4.89 -3.64 -2.89
N ASP A 151 -5.10 -3.43 -1.59
CA ASP A 151 -6.42 -3.42 -0.98
C ASP A 151 -7.30 -2.30 -1.54
N LEU A 152 -6.71 -1.11 -1.76
CA LEU A 152 -7.38 0.03 -2.43
C LEU A 152 -7.77 -0.31 -3.87
N PHE A 153 -6.85 -0.88 -4.62
CA PHE A 153 -7.04 -1.24 -6.00
C PHE A 153 -8.16 -2.29 -6.15
N MET A 154 -8.14 -3.34 -5.31
CA MET A 154 -9.14 -4.41 -5.32
C MET A 154 -10.55 -3.89 -5.03
N ARG A 155 -10.73 -2.95 -4.11
CA ARG A 155 -12.05 -2.31 -3.86
C ARG A 155 -12.68 -1.70 -5.10
N HIS A 156 -11.88 -1.12 -5.98
CA HIS A 156 -12.38 -0.54 -7.23
C HIS A 156 -12.69 -1.60 -8.31
N TYR A 157 -12.23 -2.85 -8.11
CA TYR A 157 -12.48 -3.95 -9.05
C TYR A 157 -13.64 -4.87 -8.64
N GLU A 158 -13.98 -4.93 -7.35
CA GLU A 158 -15.04 -5.77 -6.79
C GLU A 158 -16.43 -5.09 -6.77
N GLY A 159 -16.51 -3.82 -7.19
CA GLY A 159 -17.71 -2.98 -7.18
C GLY A 159 -18.43 -2.89 -8.55
#